data_8607b68a130e174276d0b43fad9cd561
#
_entry.id   8607b68a130e174276d0b43fad9cd561
#
_cell.length_a   1.000
_cell.length_b   1.000
_cell.length_c   1.000
_cell.angle_alpha   90.00
_cell.angle_beta   90.00
_cell.angle_gamma   90.00
#
_symmetry.space_group_name_H-M   'P 1'
#
loop_
_entity.id
_entity.type
_entity.pdbx_description
1 polymer ?
#
loop_
_entity_poly.entity_id
_entity_poly.type
_entity_poly.pdbx_seq_one_letter_code
_entity_poly.pdbx_strand_id
1 'polypeptide(L)'
;SMMIGLTAKLLDNGFKLIILLIQDNLDLLTQNTLRFQQSTLRPSPKLYQEVISPDVKIKDREFVIICKKNTSNLKRLLDKVDNVKNKIIIDDEADYASPNSKVNKTDDKGEQERTMINKRVSDLIGDDGIYIGVTATPIRIDVNRTFNNENHHWVFFEPHKTYKGQDYFFPPKSENKIIFNLKKLPPETSNP
;
A
#
# COMPACT_ATOMS: atom_id res chain seq x y z
N SER A 1 13.58 4.86 3.35
CA SER A 1 12.13 4.62 3.33
C SER A 1 11.77 3.72 4.52
N MET A 2 10.70 4.06 5.23
CA MET A 2 10.18 3.27 6.36
C MET A 2 9.91 1.82 5.96
N MET A 3 9.28 1.59 4.82
CA MET A 3 9.00 0.24 4.32
C MET A 3 10.26 -0.61 4.12
N ILE A 4 11.37 -0.02 3.65
CA ILE A 4 12.64 -0.75 3.51
C ILE A 4 13.16 -1.19 4.88
N GLY A 5 13.16 -0.29 5.87
CA GLY A 5 13.58 -0.63 7.24
C GLY A 5 12.68 -1.68 7.89
N LEU A 6 11.36 -1.58 7.69
CA LEU A 6 10.41 -2.58 8.16
C LEU A 6 10.67 -3.95 7.50
N THR A 7 10.85 -3.97 6.19
CA THR A 7 11.17 -5.21 5.44
C THR A 7 12.45 -5.85 5.94
N ALA A 8 13.52 -5.07 6.14
CA ALA A 8 14.78 -5.57 6.69
C ALA A 8 14.58 -6.19 8.08
N LYS A 9 13.85 -5.49 8.96
CA LYS A 9 13.57 -5.98 10.31
C LYS A 9 12.76 -7.27 10.32
N LEU A 10 11.81 -7.43 9.41
CA LEU A 10 11.03 -8.65 9.27
C LEU A 10 11.90 -9.83 8.80
N LEU A 11 12.78 -9.62 7.82
CA LEU A 11 13.74 -10.62 7.37
C LEU A 11 14.69 -11.04 8.51
N ASP A 12 15.23 -10.07 9.27
CA ASP A 12 16.08 -10.33 10.43
C ASP A 12 15.36 -11.15 11.53
N ASN A 13 14.02 -11.08 11.57
CA ASN A 13 13.19 -11.89 12.48
C ASN A 13 12.78 -13.25 11.87
N GLY A 14 13.33 -13.64 10.73
CA GLY A 14 13.15 -14.96 10.15
C GLY A 14 11.91 -15.12 9.25
N PHE A 15 11.21 -14.04 8.91
CA PHE A 15 10.15 -14.11 7.91
C PHE A 15 10.75 -14.28 6.52
N LYS A 16 10.33 -15.31 5.80
CA LYS A 16 10.94 -15.68 4.52
C LYS A 16 10.24 -15.10 3.30
N LEU A 17 8.94 -14.81 3.39
CA LEU A 17 8.17 -14.26 2.28
C LEU A 17 7.50 -12.94 2.67
N ILE A 18 7.98 -11.86 2.07
CA ILE A 18 7.42 -10.52 2.26
C ILE A 18 6.90 -10.02 0.91
N ILE A 19 5.64 -9.65 0.85
CA ILE A 19 4.97 -9.16 -0.33
C ILE A 19 4.60 -7.70 -0.11
N LEU A 20 5.13 -6.82 -0.96
CA LEU A 20 4.84 -5.40 -0.97
C LEU A 20 3.77 -5.13 -2.01
N LEU A 21 2.60 -4.74 -1.56
CA LEU A 21 1.51 -4.29 -2.42
C LEU A 21 1.59 -2.79 -2.61
N ILE A 22 1.58 -2.35 -3.84
CA ILE A 22 1.60 -0.93 -4.20
C ILE A 22 0.42 -0.60 -5.09
N GLN A 23 0.03 0.66 -5.11
CA GLN A 23 -1.05 1.15 -5.96
C GLN A 23 -0.81 0.78 -7.44
N ASP A 24 -1.89 0.53 -8.20
CA ASP A 24 -1.80 0.18 -9.64
C ASP A 24 -1.43 1.41 -10.49
N ASN A 25 -0.20 1.86 -10.31
CA ASN A 25 0.43 2.95 -11.03
C ASN A 25 1.86 2.55 -11.41
N LEU A 26 2.20 2.70 -12.69
CA LEU A 26 3.52 2.29 -13.22
C LEU A 26 4.66 3.16 -12.69
N ASP A 27 4.44 4.46 -12.53
CA ASP A 27 5.46 5.38 -12.05
C ASP A 27 5.80 5.08 -10.58
N LEU A 28 4.77 4.84 -9.76
CA LEU A 28 4.95 4.43 -8.36
C LEU A 28 5.62 3.07 -8.25
N LEU A 29 5.26 2.11 -9.13
CA LEU A 29 5.94 0.81 -9.18
C LEU A 29 7.43 0.98 -9.46
N THR A 30 7.76 1.72 -10.52
CA THR A 30 9.15 1.97 -10.93
C THR A 30 9.92 2.66 -9.81
N GLN A 31 9.37 3.72 -9.25
CA GLN A 31 10.01 4.48 -8.17
C GLN A 31 10.26 3.63 -6.93
N ASN A 32 9.28 2.86 -6.48
CA ASN A 32 9.43 2.00 -5.32
C ASN A 32 10.42 0.87 -5.61
N THR A 33 10.33 0.23 -6.76
CA THR A 33 11.26 -0.83 -7.16
C THR A 33 12.71 -0.33 -7.15
N LEU A 34 12.98 0.82 -7.76
CA LEU A 34 14.31 1.42 -7.77
C LEU A 34 14.81 1.74 -6.37
N ARG A 35 13.97 2.32 -5.51
CA ARG A 35 14.35 2.61 -4.11
C ARG A 35 14.73 1.34 -3.33
N PHE A 36 13.99 0.26 -3.51
CA PHE A 36 14.29 -1.01 -2.87
C PHE A 36 15.55 -1.66 -3.46
N GLN A 37 15.73 -1.65 -4.77
CA GLN A 37 16.92 -2.21 -5.44
C GLN A 37 18.20 -1.45 -5.10
N GLN A 38 18.12 -0.13 -4.94
CA GLN A 38 19.23 0.72 -4.52
C GLN A 38 19.57 0.57 -3.03
N SER A 39 18.68 -0.03 -2.26
CA SER A 39 18.97 -0.35 -0.87
C SER A 39 19.92 -1.55 -0.76
N THR A 40 20.56 -1.68 0.40
CA THR A 40 21.41 -2.85 0.68
C THR A 40 20.64 -4.09 1.12
N LEU A 41 19.28 -4.06 0.96
CA LEU A 41 18.40 -5.15 1.38
C LEU A 41 18.77 -6.47 0.69
N ARG A 42 18.82 -7.53 1.48
CA ARG A 42 18.97 -8.90 0.99
C ARG A 42 17.89 -9.78 1.59
N PRO A 43 17.19 -10.62 0.79
CA PRO A 43 17.32 -10.74 -0.67
C PRO A 43 16.89 -9.48 -1.42
N SER A 44 17.47 -9.25 -2.59
CA SER A 44 17.07 -8.14 -3.46
C SER A 44 15.61 -8.33 -3.89
N PRO A 45 14.77 -7.28 -3.79
CA PRO A 45 13.37 -7.37 -4.16
C PRO A 45 13.19 -7.69 -5.64
N LYS A 46 12.19 -8.52 -5.93
CA LYS A 46 11.79 -8.92 -7.28
C LYS A 46 10.39 -8.45 -7.60
N LEU A 47 10.18 -8.10 -8.85
CA LEU A 47 8.81 -7.89 -9.34
C LEU A 47 8.07 -9.22 -9.38
N TYR A 48 6.74 -9.18 -9.16
CA TYR A 48 5.93 -10.39 -9.17
C TYR A 48 6.04 -11.18 -10.49
N GLN A 49 6.24 -10.50 -11.62
CA GLN A 49 6.43 -11.14 -12.93
C GLN A 49 7.64 -12.08 -12.97
N GLU A 50 8.72 -11.70 -12.28
CA GLU A 50 9.94 -12.51 -12.19
C GLU A 50 9.73 -13.77 -11.34
N VAL A 51 8.79 -13.71 -10.42
CA VAL A 51 8.55 -14.76 -9.43
C VAL A 51 7.50 -15.78 -9.89
N ILE A 52 6.51 -15.36 -10.67
CA ILE A 52 5.45 -16.27 -11.15
C ILE A 52 5.94 -17.30 -12.18
N SER A 53 7.16 -17.16 -12.71
CA SER A 53 7.74 -18.17 -13.58
C SER A 53 7.71 -19.56 -12.94
N PRO A 54 7.38 -20.64 -13.68
CA PRO A 54 7.35 -22.00 -13.15
C PRO A 54 8.67 -22.46 -12.54
N ASP A 55 9.78 -21.97 -13.07
CA ASP A 55 11.14 -22.36 -12.66
C ASP A 55 11.54 -21.76 -11.30
N VAL A 56 10.84 -20.73 -10.84
CA VAL A 56 11.12 -20.09 -9.55
C VAL A 56 10.42 -20.87 -8.44
N LYS A 57 11.20 -21.46 -7.53
CA LYS A 57 10.71 -22.13 -6.32
C LYS A 57 10.78 -21.16 -5.15
N ILE A 58 9.62 -20.81 -4.56
CA ILE A 58 9.53 -19.87 -3.44
C ILE A 58 9.68 -20.60 -2.11
N LYS A 59 9.20 -21.82 -2.01
CA LYS A 59 9.19 -22.59 -0.77
C LYS A 59 10.60 -22.71 -0.19
N ASP A 60 10.74 -22.46 1.09
CA ASP A 60 11.98 -22.55 1.88
C ASP A 60 13.09 -21.54 1.50
N ARG A 61 12.76 -20.54 0.70
CA ARG A 61 13.67 -19.45 0.33
C ARG A 61 13.12 -18.09 0.76
N GLU A 62 14.03 -17.15 0.95
CA GLU A 62 13.67 -15.77 1.25
C GLU A 62 13.35 -15.00 -0.02
N PHE A 63 12.20 -14.35 -0.03
CA PHE A 63 11.76 -13.48 -1.11
C PHE A 63 11.15 -12.19 -0.58
N VAL A 64 11.50 -11.10 -1.23
CA VAL A 64 10.77 -9.84 -1.17
C VAL A 64 10.17 -9.61 -2.55
N ILE A 65 8.84 -9.56 -2.63
CA ILE A 65 8.10 -9.47 -3.90
C ILE A 65 7.36 -8.14 -3.94
N ILE A 66 7.49 -7.40 -5.04
CA ILE A 66 6.73 -6.18 -5.29
C ILE A 66 5.64 -6.49 -6.31
N CYS A 67 4.39 -6.19 -5.95
CA CYS A 67 3.22 -6.44 -6.76
C CYS A 67 2.26 -5.25 -6.76
N LYS A 68 1.68 -4.91 -7.92
CA LYS A 68 0.62 -3.91 -8.03
C LYS A 68 -0.72 -4.45 -7.54
N LYS A 69 -1.48 -3.62 -6.82
CA LYS A 69 -2.84 -3.94 -6.36
C LYS A 69 -3.85 -3.89 -7.51
N ASN A 70 -3.85 -4.90 -8.36
CA ASN A 70 -4.92 -5.17 -9.30
C ASN A 70 -5.31 -6.64 -9.30
N THR A 71 -6.52 -6.93 -9.71
CA THR A 71 -7.11 -8.27 -9.61
C THR A 71 -6.31 -9.33 -10.38
N SER A 72 -5.78 -9.00 -11.54
CA SER A 72 -5.03 -9.95 -12.38
C SER A 72 -3.68 -10.32 -11.77
N ASN A 73 -2.93 -9.32 -11.29
CA ASN A 73 -1.61 -9.54 -10.69
C ASN A 73 -1.73 -10.29 -9.37
N LEU A 74 -2.68 -9.89 -8.53
CA LEU A 74 -2.94 -10.55 -7.25
C LEU A 74 -3.35 -12.00 -7.44
N LYS A 75 -4.20 -12.31 -8.44
CA LYS A 75 -4.57 -13.69 -8.75
C LYS A 75 -3.35 -14.54 -9.09
N ARG A 76 -2.53 -14.09 -10.04
CA ARG A 76 -1.34 -14.83 -10.49
C ARG A 76 -0.32 -15.03 -9.35
N LEU A 77 -0.17 -14.01 -8.51
CA LEU A 77 0.71 -14.12 -7.35
C LEU A 77 0.15 -15.10 -6.32
N LEU A 78 -1.16 -15.05 -6.04
CA LEU A 78 -1.84 -15.98 -5.14
C LEU A 78 -1.61 -17.43 -5.58
N ASP A 79 -1.88 -17.74 -6.85
CA ASP A 79 -1.67 -19.09 -7.42
C ASP A 79 -0.23 -19.59 -7.20
N LYS A 80 0.74 -18.66 -7.14
CA LYS A 80 2.17 -18.99 -6.94
C LYS A 80 2.55 -19.20 -5.48
N VAL A 81 1.94 -18.47 -4.56
CA VAL A 81 2.33 -18.42 -3.13
C VAL A 81 1.32 -19.08 -2.19
N ASP A 82 0.28 -19.69 -2.72
CA ASP A 82 -0.82 -20.28 -1.95
C ASP A 82 -0.31 -21.27 -0.88
N ASN A 83 0.63 -22.10 -1.23
CA ASN A 83 1.21 -23.11 -0.33
C ASN A 83 2.33 -22.59 0.58
N VAL A 84 2.60 -21.28 0.59
CA VAL A 84 3.63 -20.69 1.47
C VAL A 84 2.99 -20.16 2.72
N LYS A 85 3.45 -20.62 3.88
CA LYS A 85 2.98 -20.20 5.20
C LYS A 85 3.74 -18.99 5.73
N ASN A 86 3.15 -18.33 6.74
CA ASN A 86 3.78 -17.19 7.43
C ASN A 86 4.20 -16.06 6.48
N LYS A 87 3.34 -15.75 5.51
CA LYS A 87 3.56 -14.62 4.58
C LYS A 87 3.34 -13.29 5.31
N ILE A 88 4.16 -12.31 4.98
CA ILE A 88 3.94 -10.91 5.39
C ILE A 88 3.46 -10.12 4.18
N ILE A 89 2.33 -9.46 4.31
CA ILE A 89 1.79 -8.55 3.30
C ILE A 89 1.93 -7.12 3.83
N ILE A 90 2.76 -6.32 3.18
CA ILE A 90 2.87 -4.88 3.44
C ILE A 90 2.10 -4.16 2.34
N ASP A 91 1.05 -3.47 2.70
CA ASP A 91 0.17 -2.78 1.78
C ASP A 91 0.39 -1.27 1.85
N ASP A 92 1.04 -0.71 0.84
CA ASP A 92 1.21 0.73 0.69
C ASP A 92 -0.07 1.37 0.18
N GLU A 93 -0.43 2.53 0.71
CA GLU A 93 -1.73 3.16 0.47
C GLU A 93 -2.88 2.21 0.84
N ALA A 94 -2.84 1.67 2.07
CA ALA A 94 -3.80 0.66 2.52
C ALA A 94 -5.25 1.17 2.54
N ASP A 95 -5.47 2.47 2.59
CA ASP A 95 -6.79 3.10 2.45
C ASP A 95 -7.28 3.15 0.99
N TYR A 96 -6.41 2.90 0.02
CA TYR A 96 -6.79 2.75 -1.38
C TYR A 96 -7.31 1.32 -1.64
N ALA A 97 -8.53 1.23 -2.15
CA ALA A 97 -9.24 -0.02 -2.36
C ALA A 97 -9.58 -0.80 -1.07
N SER A 98 -9.44 -0.17 0.10
CA SER A 98 -9.99 -0.73 1.35
C SER A 98 -11.51 -0.84 1.23
N PRO A 99 -12.15 -1.92 1.74
CA PRO A 99 -13.58 -2.20 1.57
C PRO A 99 -14.52 -1.08 2.01
N ASN A 100 -14.04 -0.14 2.79
CA ASN A 100 -14.85 0.86 3.46
C ASN A 100 -14.57 2.31 3.05
N SER A 101 -13.86 2.55 1.97
CA SER A 101 -13.78 3.91 1.43
C SER A 101 -15.14 4.35 0.83
N LYS A 102 -16.12 4.58 1.70
CA LYS A 102 -17.44 5.12 1.33
C LYS A 102 -17.41 6.52 0.71
N VAL A 103 -16.22 7.10 0.57
CA VAL A 103 -16.06 8.52 0.27
C VAL A 103 -16.23 8.85 -1.21
N ASN A 104 -16.04 7.89 -2.11
CA ASN A 104 -16.29 8.12 -3.53
C ASN A 104 -17.21 7.02 -4.06
N LYS A 105 -18.47 7.34 -4.27
CA LYS A 105 -19.35 6.54 -5.13
C LYS A 105 -18.73 6.50 -6.52
N THR A 106 -17.91 5.50 -6.76
CA THR A 106 -17.54 5.11 -8.12
C THR A 106 -18.72 4.37 -8.72
N ASP A 107 -18.80 4.37 -10.02
CA ASP A 107 -19.75 3.54 -10.76
C ASP A 107 -19.71 2.08 -10.28
N ASP A 108 -20.74 1.32 -10.52
CA ASP A 108 -20.87 -0.08 -10.07
C ASP A 108 -19.66 -0.95 -10.44
N LYS A 109 -18.97 -0.65 -11.54
CA LYS A 109 -17.78 -1.36 -11.99
C LYS A 109 -16.58 -1.11 -11.08
N GLY A 110 -16.36 0.13 -10.67
CA GLY A 110 -15.27 0.48 -9.75
C GLY A 110 -15.47 -0.11 -8.36
N GLU A 111 -16.70 -0.23 -7.88
CA GLU A 111 -17.01 -0.88 -6.60
C GLU A 111 -16.78 -2.40 -6.66
N GLN A 112 -17.17 -3.05 -7.75
CA GLN A 112 -16.90 -4.47 -8.00
C GLN A 112 -15.40 -4.77 -8.06
N GLU A 113 -14.63 -3.94 -8.74
CA GLU A 113 -13.17 -4.11 -8.84
C GLU A 113 -12.50 -3.96 -7.48
N ARG A 114 -12.87 -2.96 -6.69
CA ARG A 114 -12.36 -2.80 -5.31
C ARG A 114 -12.69 -4.00 -4.43
N THR A 115 -13.92 -4.49 -4.48
CA THR A 115 -14.34 -5.67 -3.73
C THR A 115 -13.49 -6.89 -4.13
N MET A 116 -13.19 -7.06 -5.41
CA MET A 116 -12.33 -8.15 -5.89
C MET A 116 -10.88 -8.00 -5.44
N ILE A 117 -10.33 -6.79 -5.44
CA ILE A 117 -8.97 -6.53 -4.93
C ILE A 117 -8.90 -6.93 -3.45
N ASN A 118 -9.86 -6.48 -2.64
CA ASN A 118 -9.89 -6.79 -1.21
C ASN A 118 -9.99 -8.28 -0.95
N LYS A 119 -10.86 -8.98 -1.68
CA LYS A 119 -10.95 -10.42 -1.60
C LYS A 119 -9.61 -11.08 -1.93
N ARG A 120 -8.92 -10.65 -3.00
CA ARG A 120 -7.61 -11.20 -3.37
C ARG A 120 -6.53 -10.92 -2.33
N VAL A 121 -6.55 -9.74 -1.70
CA VAL A 121 -5.63 -9.43 -0.60
C VAL A 121 -5.92 -10.32 0.61
N SER A 122 -7.19 -10.52 0.97
CA SER A 122 -7.58 -11.44 2.03
C SER A 122 -7.16 -12.89 1.73
N ASP A 123 -7.42 -13.36 0.51
CA ASP A 123 -6.99 -14.69 0.06
C ASP A 123 -5.44 -14.82 0.12
N LEU A 124 -4.72 -13.75 -0.22
CA LEU A 124 -3.25 -13.73 -0.19
C LEU A 124 -2.69 -13.79 1.24
N ILE A 125 -3.34 -13.15 2.19
CA ILE A 125 -2.99 -13.24 3.63
C ILE A 125 -3.22 -14.68 4.10
N GLY A 126 -4.35 -15.28 3.76
CA GLY A 126 -4.74 -16.61 4.24
C GLY A 126 -4.93 -16.65 5.75
N ASP A 127 -4.89 -17.86 6.33
CA ASP A 127 -5.15 -18.07 7.76
C ASP A 127 -3.94 -17.74 8.66
N ASP A 128 -2.72 -17.77 8.12
CA ASP A 128 -1.47 -17.67 8.87
C ASP A 128 -0.58 -16.49 8.46
N GLY A 129 -1.03 -15.68 7.54
CA GLY A 129 -0.32 -14.48 7.09
C GLY A 129 -0.52 -13.29 8.01
N ILE A 130 0.43 -12.37 7.97
CA ILE A 130 0.36 -11.09 8.69
C ILE A 130 0.17 -9.96 7.68
N TYR A 131 -0.80 -9.11 7.95
CA TYR A 131 -1.05 -7.92 7.15
C TYR A 131 -0.57 -6.65 7.87
N ILE A 132 0.16 -5.81 7.15
CA ILE A 132 0.65 -4.51 7.63
C ILE A 132 0.20 -3.45 6.64
N GLY A 133 -0.82 -2.70 6.99
CA GLY A 133 -1.29 -1.56 6.21
C GLY A 133 -0.48 -0.30 6.51
N VAL A 134 0.00 0.38 5.48
CA VAL A 134 0.68 1.67 5.56
C VAL A 134 -0.18 2.72 4.89
N THR A 135 -0.51 3.79 5.59
CA THR A 135 -1.33 4.87 5.04
C THR A 135 -1.00 6.21 5.69
N ALA A 136 -1.16 7.29 4.94
CA ALA A 136 -1.13 8.65 5.45
C ALA A 136 -2.52 9.13 5.93
N THR A 137 -3.59 8.39 5.60
CA THR A 137 -4.98 8.76 5.90
C THR A 137 -5.71 7.65 6.65
N PRO A 138 -5.31 7.33 7.91
CA PRO A 138 -5.81 6.17 8.66
C PRO A 138 -7.33 6.24 8.92
N ILE A 139 -7.91 7.43 8.96
CA ILE A 139 -9.36 7.61 9.17
C ILE A 139 -10.22 6.96 8.06
N ARG A 140 -9.63 6.67 6.91
CA ARG A 140 -10.32 5.98 5.81
C ARG A 140 -10.35 4.48 5.97
N ILE A 141 -9.56 3.93 6.87
CA ILE A 141 -9.50 2.48 7.11
C ILE A 141 -10.47 2.13 8.23
N ASP A 142 -11.48 1.34 7.90
CA ASP A 142 -12.32 0.67 8.90
C ASP A 142 -11.78 -0.74 9.14
N VAL A 143 -10.92 -0.86 10.13
CA VAL A 143 -10.21 -2.11 10.43
C VAL A 143 -11.17 -3.23 10.81
N ASN A 144 -12.26 -2.91 11.51
CA ASN A 144 -13.23 -3.91 11.97
C ASN A 144 -13.98 -4.58 10.82
N ARG A 145 -14.16 -3.86 9.71
CA ARG A 145 -14.84 -4.39 8.53
C ARG A 145 -13.91 -4.96 7.49
N THR A 146 -12.64 -4.52 7.48
CA THR A 146 -11.70 -4.91 6.45
C THR A 146 -11.23 -6.35 6.60
N PHE A 147 -10.94 -6.81 7.81
CA PHE A 147 -10.33 -8.12 8.03
C PHE A 147 -11.01 -8.96 9.11
N ASN A 148 -12.14 -8.50 9.65
CA ASN A 148 -12.91 -9.20 10.67
C ASN A 148 -12.05 -9.81 11.79
N ASN A 149 -10.96 -9.10 12.15
CA ASN A 149 -9.93 -9.55 13.05
C ASN A 149 -9.87 -8.64 14.28
N GLU A 150 -10.10 -9.21 15.44
CA GLU A 150 -10.06 -8.49 16.72
C GLU A 150 -8.61 -8.11 17.13
N ASN A 151 -7.60 -8.73 16.52
CA ASN A 151 -6.19 -8.54 16.85
C ASN A 151 -5.53 -7.53 15.89
N HIS A 152 -5.94 -6.27 15.94
CA HIS A 152 -5.29 -5.22 15.20
C HIS A 152 -4.59 -4.22 16.12
N HIS A 153 -3.47 -3.68 15.66
CA HIS A 153 -2.69 -2.68 16.37
C HIS A 153 -2.43 -1.48 15.49
N TRP A 154 -2.64 -0.29 16.04
CA TRP A 154 -2.29 0.95 15.38
C TRP A 154 -0.92 1.43 15.85
N VAL A 155 -0.05 1.78 14.90
CA VAL A 155 1.24 2.42 15.16
C VAL A 155 1.24 3.76 14.47
N PHE A 156 1.32 4.82 15.25
CA PHE A 156 1.42 6.19 14.74
C PHE A 156 2.88 6.61 14.74
N PHE A 157 3.34 7.08 13.59
CA PHE A 157 4.67 7.67 13.46
C PHE A 157 4.56 9.18 13.55
N GLU A 158 5.28 9.77 14.48
CA GLU A 158 5.42 11.21 14.50
C GLU A 158 6.20 11.67 13.26
N PRO A 159 5.73 12.72 12.59
CA PRO A 159 6.43 13.24 11.43
C PRO A 159 7.79 13.83 11.87
N HIS A 160 8.77 13.73 10.97
CA HIS A 160 10.08 14.35 11.23
C HIS A 160 9.92 15.85 11.48
N LYS A 161 10.76 16.43 12.37
CA LYS A 161 10.69 17.85 12.79
C LYS A 161 10.72 18.85 11.64
N THR A 162 11.29 18.47 10.49
CA THR A 162 11.32 19.33 9.29
C THR A 162 10.10 19.17 8.40
N TYR A 163 9.22 18.20 8.68
CA TYR A 163 8.00 17.99 7.92
C TYR A 163 7.03 19.16 8.19
N LYS A 164 6.53 19.74 7.12
CA LYS A 164 5.53 20.79 7.16
C LYS A 164 4.16 20.18 6.82
N GLY A 165 3.40 19.89 7.84
CA GLY A 165 2.05 19.32 7.71
C GLY A 165 0.97 20.39 7.54
N GLN A 166 -0.28 19.95 7.61
CA GLN A 166 -1.46 20.79 7.45
C GLN A 166 -1.46 22.01 8.39
N ASP A 167 -1.08 21.80 9.65
CA ASP A 167 -1.06 22.86 10.67
C ASP A 167 -0.06 23.98 10.37
N TYR A 168 0.98 23.69 9.60
CA TYR A 168 1.91 24.70 9.13
C TYR A 168 1.30 25.58 8.04
N PHE A 169 0.58 24.99 7.10
CA PHE A 169 -0.01 25.71 5.97
C PHE A 169 -1.38 26.32 6.33
N PHE A 170 -2.09 25.71 7.28
CA PHE A 170 -3.44 26.09 7.69
C PHE A 170 -3.53 26.14 9.22
N PRO A 171 -2.77 27.03 9.90
CA PRO A 171 -2.82 27.10 11.35
C PRO A 171 -4.19 27.57 11.85
N PRO A 172 -4.73 26.98 12.92
CA PRO A 172 -6.12 27.18 13.37
C PRO A 172 -6.50 28.62 13.74
N LYS A 173 -5.51 29.49 13.95
CA LYS A 173 -5.70 30.88 14.38
C LYS A 173 -4.91 31.89 13.54
N SER A 174 -4.53 31.57 12.32
CA SER A 174 -3.70 32.49 11.57
C SER A 174 -4.51 33.44 10.72
N GLU A 175 -4.16 34.69 10.83
CA GLU A 175 -4.41 35.73 9.85
C GLU A 175 -3.63 35.49 8.53
N ASN A 176 -2.94 34.38 8.42
CA ASN A 176 -2.10 34.04 7.29
C ASN A 176 -2.92 33.75 6.04
N LYS A 177 -2.83 34.64 5.13
CA LYS A 177 -3.50 34.74 3.84
C LYS A 177 -2.98 33.77 2.78
N ILE A 178 -2.53 32.55 3.19
CA ILE A 178 -2.15 31.51 2.25
C ILE A 178 -3.38 30.85 1.60
N ILE A 179 -4.56 31.00 2.23
CA ILE A 179 -5.81 30.53 1.68
C ILE A 179 -6.33 31.58 0.68
N PHE A 180 -6.17 31.29 -0.61
CA PHE A 180 -6.81 32.08 -1.64
C PHE A 180 -8.30 31.77 -1.69
N ASN A 181 -9.12 32.82 -1.60
CA ASN A 181 -10.55 32.68 -1.80
C ASN A 181 -10.82 32.53 -3.30
N LEU A 182 -11.11 31.32 -3.75
CA LEU A 182 -11.37 31.00 -5.17
C LEU A 182 -12.53 31.84 -5.79
N LYS A 183 -13.40 32.41 -4.97
CA LYS A 183 -14.46 33.34 -5.44
C LYS A 183 -13.93 34.66 -6.05
N LYS A 184 -12.65 34.95 -5.86
CA LYS A 184 -11.99 36.15 -6.37
C LYS A 184 -11.09 35.88 -7.59
N LEU A 185 -11.05 34.67 -8.09
CA LEU A 185 -10.39 34.40 -9.35
C LEU A 185 -11.16 35.07 -10.49
N PRO A 186 -10.50 35.79 -11.38
CA PRO A 186 -11.17 36.32 -12.56
C PRO A 186 -11.75 35.16 -13.38
N PRO A 187 -12.91 35.36 -14.03
CA PRO A 187 -13.42 34.35 -14.94
C PRO A 187 -12.35 34.02 -15.99
N GLU A 188 -12.18 32.75 -16.27
CA GLU A 188 -11.31 32.31 -17.34
C GLU A 188 -11.70 33.09 -18.60
N THR A 189 -10.79 33.90 -19.11
CA THR A 189 -10.96 34.48 -20.43
C THR A 189 -10.83 33.32 -21.38
N SER A 190 -11.97 32.82 -21.86
CA SER A 190 -12.03 31.93 -23.00
C SER A 190 -11.30 32.63 -24.14
N ASN A 191 -10.07 32.20 -24.42
CA ASN A 191 -9.39 32.63 -25.62
C ASN A 191 -10.16 32.14 -26.84
N PRO A 192 -10.37 32.99 -27.85
CA PRO A 192 -11.08 32.65 -29.08
C PRO A 192 -10.37 31.55 -29.87
#